data_75f102acc0f4dcef36c2fb864bda48e3
#
_entry.id   75f102acc0f4dcef36c2fb864bda48e3
#
_cell.length_a   1.000
_cell.length_b   1.000
_cell.length_c   1.000
_cell.angle_alpha   90.00
_cell.angle_beta   90.00
_cell.angle_gamma   90.00
#
_symmetry.space_group_name_H-M   'P 1'
#
loop_
_entity.id
_entity.type
_entity.pdbx_description
1 polymer ?
#
loop_
_entity_poly.entity_id
_entity_poly.type
_entity_poly.pdbx_seq_one_letter_code
_entity_poly.pdbx_strand_id
1 'polypeptide(L)'
;MPRCHWILILVATVLMIAGCATLSPDYETPSVNVSAIRALPSDNISPRFEIGLHITNPNRTTLKLHGIAYSLKLDGYKILTGVANDLPTIDGYGEGDVTLIATTSLLSSIRFFTDLMNAQRDIIAYELNAKLDLGGLRPNIHVGEKGEISLSEQTR
;
A
#
# COMPACT_ATOMS: atom_id res chain seq x y z
N MET A 1 -16.07 17.49 -56.01
CA MET A 1 -14.86 17.03 -55.28
C MET A 1 -14.97 17.12 -53.75
N PRO A 2 -16.15 17.08 -53.09
CA PRO A 2 -16.26 17.16 -51.60
C PRO A 2 -16.02 15.82 -50.88
N ARG A 3 -16.08 14.69 -51.58
CA ARG A 3 -15.96 13.35 -50.98
C ARG A 3 -14.55 13.02 -50.44
N CYS A 4 -13.52 13.62 -51.00
CA CYS A 4 -12.13 13.36 -50.61
C CYS A 4 -11.78 14.02 -49.26
N HIS A 5 -12.38 15.17 -48.91
CA HIS A 5 -12.15 15.85 -47.64
C HIS A 5 -12.80 15.11 -46.45
N TRP A 6 -13.95 14.50 -46.66
CA TRP A 6 -14.62 13.71 -45.63
C TRP A 6 -13.85 12.44 -45.26
N ILE A 7 -13.23 11.80 -46.25
CA ILE A 7 -12.38 10.62 -46.05
C ILE A 7 -11.12 11.01 -45.26
N LEU A 8 -10.50 12.16 -45.60
CA LEU A 8 -9.33 12.68 -44.89
C LEU A 8 -9.65 13.03 -43.42
N ILE A 9 -10.81 13.62 -43.14
CA ILE A 9 -11.25 13.95 -41.79
C ILE A 9 -11.52 12.67 -41.01
N LEU A 10 -12.15 11.67 -41.62
CA LEU A 10 -12.47 10.39 -40.97
C LEU A 10 -11.21 9.59 -40.64
N VAL A 11 -10.19 9.58 -41.55
CA VAL A 11 -8.89 8.98 -41.32
C VAL A 11 -8.12 9.71 -40.20
N ALA A 12 -8.13 11.04 -40.17
CA ALA A 12 -7.49 11.83 -39.12
C ALA A 12 -8.14 11.59 -37.73
N THR A 13 -9.46 11.43 -37.69
CA THR A 13 -10.20 11.14 -36.45
C THR A 13 -9.89 9.74 -35.93
N VAL A 14 -9.74 8.74 -36.79
CA VAL A 14 -9.37 7.36 -36.42
C VAL A 14 -7.92 7.29 -35.90
N LEU A 15 -6.99 8.07 -36.48
CA LEU A 15 -5.61 8.12 -35.98
C LEU A 15 -5.48 8.76 -34.57
N MET A 16 -6.38 9.65 -34.20
CA MET A 16 -6.39 10.29 -32.86
C MET A 16 -6.85 9.35 -31.74
N ILE A 17 -7.55 8.26 -32.04
CA ILE A 17 -8.07 7.30 -31.06
C ILE A 17 -7.02 6.22 -30.71
N ALA A 18 -5.98 6.05 -31.50
CA ALA A 18 -4.94 5.03 -31.28
C ALA A 18 -3.89 5.42 -30.20
N GLY A 19 -4.01 6.58 -29.53
CA GLY A 19 -3.01 7.16 -28.65
C GLY A 19 -3.02 6.76 -27.17
N CYS A 20 -3.89 5.88 -26.70
CA CYS A 20 -4.07 5.60 -25.26
C CYS A 20 -3.80 4.14 -24.85
N ALA A 21 -2.83 3.46 -25.44
CA ALA A 21 -2.50 2.09 -25.06
C ALA A 21 -1.03 1.94 -24.67
N THR A 22 -0.57 2.68 -23.64
CA THR A 22 0.75 2.45 -23.01
C THR A 22 0.63 2.13 -21.51
N LEU A 23 -0.38 1.38 -21.12
CA LEU A 23 -0.30 0.51 -19.96
C LEU A 23 0.29 -0.78 -20.49
N SER A 24 1.53 -1.11 -20.07
CA SER A 24 2.12 -2.40 -20.42
C SER A 24 1.12 -3.48 -19.97
N PRO A 25 0.56 -4.29 -20.89
CA PRO A 25 -0.48 -5.27 -20.53
C PRO A 25 0.02 -6.34 -19.55
N ASP A 26 1.32 -6.41 -19.32
CA ASP A 26 2.00 -7.40 -18.49
C ASP A 26 2.50 -6.83 -17.15
N TYR A 27 2.02 -5.65 -16.71
CA TYR A 27 2.43 -5.11 -15.41
C TYR A 27 1.65 -5.78 -14.27
N GLU A 28 2.36 -6.55 -13.46
CA GLU A 28 1.80 -7.19 -12.25
C GLU A 28 1.96 -6.29 -11.03
N THR A 29 0.94 -6.28 -10.18
CA THR A 29 0.99 -5.51 -8.94
C THR A 29 2.04 -6.10 -8.00
N PRO A 30 3.01 -5.30 -7.50
CA PRO A 30 3.96 -5.76 -6.48
C PRO A 30 3.25 -6.31 -5.25
N SER A 31 3.80 -7.38 -4.66
CA SER A 31 3.29 -7.89 -3.40
C SER A 31 3.95 -7.15 -2.24
N VAL A 32 3.19 -6.91 -1.17
CA VAL A 32 3.65 -6.25 0.05
C VAL A 32 3.18 -7.06 1.24
N ASN A 33 4.11 -7.59 2.02
CA ASN A 33 3.84 -8.39 3.20
C ASN A 33 4.41 -7.70 4.44
N VAL A 34 3.72 -7.83 5.58
CA VAL A 34 4.24 -7.34 6.87
C VAL A 34 5.28 -8.33 7.38
N SER A 35 6.52 -7.89 7.51
CA SER A 35 7.63 -8.72 8.01
C SER A 35 7.86 -8.57 9.51
N ALA A 36 7.54 -7.39 10.08
CA ALA A 36 7.72 -7.14 11.50
C ALA A 36 6.84 -5.98 12.00
N ILE A 37 6.45 -6.02 13.26
CA ILE A 37 5.85 -4.89 13.98
C ILE A 37 6.55 -4.78 15.33
N ARG A 38 7.12 -3.59 15.64
CA ARG A 38 7.81 -3.32 16.90
C ARG A 38 7.32 -2.04 17.53
N ALA A 39 7.11 -2.05 18.85
CA ALA A 39 6.86 -0.83 19.58
C ALA A 39 8.17 -0.04 19.75
N LEU A 40 8.13 1.26 19.51
CA LEU A 40 9.26 2.16 19.70
C LEU A 40 9.10 2.92 21.02
N PRO A 41 10.21 3.29 21.70
CA PRO A 41 10.17 4.24 22.80
C PRO A 41 9.48 5.53 22.33
N SER A 42 8.57 6.04 23.15
CA SER A 42 7.85 7.27 22.87
C SER A 42 7.96 8.22 24.05
N ASP A 43 8.45 9.41 23.82
CA ASP A 43 8.52 10.49 24.83
C ASP A 43 7.17 11.22 24.96
N ASN A 44 6.22 10.89 24.10
CA ASN A 44 4.90 11.50 24.02
C ASN A 44 3.80 10.52 24.42
N ILE A 45 2.61 11.06 24.65
CA ILE A 45 1.41 10.28 25.02
C ILE A 45 1.00 9.31 23.89
N SER A 46 1.43 9.57 22.65
CA SER A 46 1.08 8.74 21.48
C SER A 46 2.11 7.64 21.24
N PRO A 47 1.76 6.37 21.38
CA PRO A 47 2.64 5.26 21.04
C PRO A 47 3.11 5.33 19.59
N ARG A 48 4.37 4.97 19.34
CA ARG A 48 4.98 4.87 18.02
C ARG A 48 5.33 3.42 17.74
N PHE A 49 5.19 3.04 16.47
CA PHE A 49 5.50 1.69 16.01
C PHE A 49 6.39 1.74 14.78
N GLU A 50 7.29 0.79 14.72
CA GLU A 50 8.05 0.45 13.52
C GLU A 50 7.36 -0.73 12.85
N ILE A 51 7.09 -0.61 11.53
CA ILE A 51 6.49 -1.65 10.71
C ILE A 51 7.48 -1.99 9.61
N GLY A 52 7.94 -3.24 9.59
CA GLY A 52 8.72 -3.79 8.49
C GLY A 52 7.77 -4.31 7.41
N LEU A 53 8.04 -3.92 6.17
CA LEU A 53 7.36 -4.45 4.99
C LEU A 53 8.37 -5.14 4.11
N HIS A 54 8.03 -6.31 3.61
CA HIS A 54 8.76 -7.01 2.57
C HIS A 54 8.01 -6.84 1.25
N ILE A 55 8.68 -6.29 0.23
CA ILE A 55 8.09 -5.97 -1.07
C ILE A 55 8.76 -6.81 -2.13
N THR A 56 7.97 -7.57 -2.91
CA THR A 56 8.45 -8.33 -4.07
C THR A 56 7.96 -7.64 -5.34
N ASN A 57 8.88 -7.41 -6.27
CA ASN A 57 8.59 -6.84 -7.59
C ASN A 57 8.52 -7.96 -8.65
N PRO A 58 7.32 -8.39 -9.08
CA PRO A 58 7.18 -9.43 -10.10
C PRO A 58 7.47 -8.93 -11.53
N ASN A 59 7.78 -7.66 -11.69
CA ASN A 59 7.97 -7.04 -12.99
C ASN A 59 9.45 -7.01 -13.40
N ARG A 60 9.70 -7.03 -14.71
CA ARG A 60 11.03 -6.90 -15.29
C ARG A 60 11.64 -5.50 -15.01
N THR A 61 10.80 -4.48 -14.89
CA THR A 61 11.25 -3.11 -14.66
C THR A 61 11.48 -2.85 -13.17
N THR A 62 12.54 -2.11 -12.88
CA THR A 62 12.84 -1.64 -11.52
C THR A 62 11.67 -0.85 -10.92
N LEU A 63 11.31 -1.17 -9.68
CA LEU A 63 10.29 -0.48 -8.90
C LEU A 63 10.95 0.62 -8.07
N LYS A 64 10.77 1.87 -8.48
CA LYS A 64 11.23 3.04 -7.74
C LYS A 64 10.04 3.67 -7.03
N LEU A 65 10.04 3.61 -5.70
CA LEU A 65 9.00 4.20 -4.87
C LEU A 65 9.39 5.63 -4.48
N HIS A 66 8.52 6.59 -4.75
CA HIS A 66 8.67 7.98 -4.34
C HIS A 66 8.03 8.25 -2.98
N GLY A 67 7.02 7.46 -2.63
CA GLY A 67 6.34 7.56 -1.36
C GLY A 67 5.44 6.37 -1.07
N ILE A 68 5.20 6.11 0.20
CA ILE A 68 4.18 5.18 0.68
C ILE A 68 3.29 5.92 1.67
N ALA A 69 1.98 5.85 1.47
CA ALA A 69 0.99 6.19 2.48
C ALA A 69 0.29 4.91 2.92
N TYR A 70 0.21 4.66 4.21
CA TYR A 70 -0.30 3.40 4.74
C TYR A 70 -1.22 3.59 5.93
N SER A 71 -2.06 2.59 6.15
CA SER A 71 -2.92 2.51 7.33
C SER A 71 -3.15 1.06 7.74
N LEU A 72 -3.19 0.82 9.05
CA LEU A 72 -3.54 -0.46 9.65
C LEU A 72 -4.81 -0.32 10.46
N LYS A 73 -5.75 -1.22 10.21
CA LYS A 73 -6.94 -1.40 11.04
C LYS A 73 -6.84 -2.73 11.78
N LEU A 74 -7.33 -2.74 13.02
CA LEU A 74 -7.56 -3.95 13.82
C LEU A 74 -9.04 -3.99 14.17
N ASP A 75 -9.73 -5.08 13.83
CA ASP A 75 -11.20 -5.24 13.98
C ASP A 75 -12.00 -4.03 13.47
N GLY A 76 -11.57 -3.43 12.35
CA GLY A 76 -12.19 -2.24 11.76
C GLY A 76 -11.76 -0.90 12.38
N TYR A 77 -11.10 -0.89 13.55
CA TYR A 77 -10.56 0.32 14.16
C TYR A 77 -9.26 0.73 13.48
N LYS A 78 -9.20 1.97 12.98
CA LYS A 78 -8.00 2.52 12.37
C LYS A 78 -6.97 2.87 13.45
N ILE A 79 -6.02 1.98 13.67
CA ILE A 79 -5.04 2.08 14.76
C ILE A 79 -3.83 2.91 14.33
N LEU A 80 -3.29 2.66 13.14
CA LEU A 80 -2.07 3.28 12.66
C LEU A 80 -2.28 3.97 11.33
N THR A 81 -1.59 5.09 11.13
CA THR A 81 -1.40 5.72 9.81
C THR A 81 0.00 6.30 9.72
N GLY A 82 0.53 6.36 8.51
CA GLY A 82 1.81 6.99 8.29
C GLY A 82 2.08 7.22 6.82
N VAL A 83 3.18 7.94 6.58
CA VAL A 83 3.76 8.19 5.26
C VAL A 83 5.28 8.01 5.36
N ALA A 84 5.89 7.54 4.28
CA ALA A 84 7.34 7.45 4.16
C ALA A 84 7.75 7.82 2.74
N ASN A 85 8.93 8.43 2.59
CA ASN A 85 9.50 8.85 1.30
C ASN A 85 10.99 8.46 1.16
N ASP A 86 11.61 7.97 2.21
CA ASP A 86 12.96 7.40 2.16
C ASP A 86 12.84 5.89 1.93
N LEU A 87 12.74 5.52 0.64
CA LEU A 87 12.38 4.18 0.22
C LEU A 87 13.45 3.61 -0.72
N PRO A 88 13.78 2.32 -0.58
CA PRO A 88 14.72 1.67 -1.47
C PRO A 88 14.16 1.54 -2.88
N THR A 89 15.06 1.42 -3.83
CA THR A 89 14.73 0.98 -5.19
C THR A 89 14.79 -0.54 -5.23
N ILE A 90 13.77 -1.19 -5.78
CA ILE A 90 13.68 -2.65 -5.88
C ILE A 90 13.85 -3.05 -7.33
N ASP A 91 14.87 -3.83 -7.62
CA ASP A 91 15.19 -4.27 -8.98
C ASP A 91 14.07 -5.10 -9.61
N GLY A 92 14.10 -5.23 -10.93
CA GLY A 92 13.18 -6.11 -11.63
C GLY A 92 13.36 -7.56 -11.18
N TYR A 93 12.25 -8.25 -10.88
CA TYR A 93 12.21 -9.60 -10.29
C TYR A 93 12.96 -9.69 -8.95
N GLY A 94 13.16 -8.56 -8.26
CA GLY A 94 13.84 -8.47 -6.97
C GLY A 94 12.88 -8.26 -5.81
N GLU A 95 13.48 -8.23 -4.63
CA GLU A 95 12.81 -8.03 -3.36
C GLU A 95 13.49 -6.91 -2.57
N GLY A 96 12.78 -6.29 -1.64
CA GLY A 96 13.34 -5.26 -0.77
C GLY A 96 12.53 -5.06 0.50
N ASP A 97 13.24 -4.67 1.56
CA ASP A 97 12.62 -4.37 2.85
C ASP A 97 12.47 -2.87 3.04
N VAL A 98 11.33 -2.48 3.58
CA VAL A 98 10.97 -1.09 3.88
C VAL A 98 10.60 -1.00 5.35
N THR A 99 11.18 -0.04 6.05
CA THR A 99 10.83 0.26 7.44
C THR A 99 9.99 1.53 7.50
N LEU A 100 8.81 1.43 8.10
CA LEU A 100 7.86 2.51 8.25
C LEU A 100 7.69 2.89 9.72
N ILE A 101 7.57 4.19 10.00
CA ILE A 101 7.29 4.69 11.35
C ILE A 101 5.84 5.17 11.41
N ALA A 102 5.04 4.52 12.23
CA ALA A 102 3.62 4.80 12.40
C ALA A 102 3.32 5.44 13.75
N THR A 103 2.38 6.39 13.76
CA THR A 103 1.80 6.97 14.97
C THR A 103 0.39 6.42 15.18
N THR A 104 0.05 6.16 16.44
CA THR A 104 -1.24 5.60 16.82
C THR A 104 -2.28 6.68 17.05
N SER A 105 -3.52 6.43 16.66
CA SER A 105 -4.66 7.25 17.06
C SER A 105 -5.12 6.82 18.46
N LEU A 106 -4.86 7.63 19.48
CA LEU A 106 -5.20 7.32 20.88
C LEU A 106 -6.68 6.94 21.06
N LEU A 107 -7.57 7.72 20.45
CA LEU A 107 -9.02 7.50 20.62
C LEU A 107 -9.49 6.17 20.02
N SER A 108 -8.98 5.82 18.85
CA SER A 108 -9.29 4.53 18.20
C SER A 108 -8.69 3.36 18.98
N SER A 109 -7.48 3.54 19.52
CA SER A 109 -6.83 2.51 20.33
C SER A 109 -7.58 2.24 21.62
N ILE A 110 -8.03 3.26 22.35
CA ILE A 110 -8.80 3.10 23.58
C ILE A 110 -10.09 2.33 23.27
N ARG A 111 -10.82 2.70 22.23
CA ARG A 111 -12.06 2.00 21.83
C ARG A 111 -11.79 0.54 21.49
N PHE A 112 -10.77 0.29 20.68
CA PHE A 112 -10.37 -1.06 20.31
C PHE A 112 -10.05 -1.93 21.52
N PHE A 113 -9.21 -1.43 22.45
CA PHE A 113 -8.84 -2.17 23.65
C PHE A 113 -10.05 -2.41 24.58
N THR A 114 -10.94 -1.42 24.71
CA THR A 114 -12.17 -1.59 25.50
C THR A 114 -13.04 -2.70 24.92
N ASP A 115 -13.23 -2.72 23.61
CA ASP A 115 -14.03 -3.75 22.94
C ASP A 115 -13.37 -5.12 23.00
N LEU A 116 -12.04 -5.18 22.86
CA LEU A 116 -11.28 -6.43 22.95
C LEU A 116 -11.42 -7.06 24.36
N MET A 117 -11.27 -6.25 25.41
CA MET A 117 -11.41 -6.71 26.78
C MET A 117 -12.84 -7.20 27.10
N ASN A 118 -13.85 -6.52 26.56
CA ASN A 118 -15.26 -6.90 26.76
C ASN A 118 -15.65 -8.16 25.98
N ALA A 119 -15.07 -8.35 24.80
CA ALA A 119 -15.44 -9.45 23.90
C ALA A 119 -14.72 -10.77 24.22
N GLN A 120 -13.67 -10.78 25.08
CA GLN A 120 -12.85 -11.95 25.42
C GLN A 120 -12.44 -12.77 24.19
N ARG A 121 -11.98 -12.09 23.12
CA ARG A 121 -11.58 -12.72 21.86
C ARG A 121 -10.07 -12.90 21.82
N ASP A 122 -9.65 -14.07 21.34
CA ASP A 122 -8.24 -14.42 21.16
C ASP A 122 -7.75 -14.16 19.72
N ILE A 123 -8.65 -13.80 18.82
CA ILE A 123 -8.36 -13.57 17.40
C ILE A 123 -8.74 -12.13 17.07
N ILE A 124 -7.81 -11.41 16.41
CA ILE A 124 -7.96 -10.04 15.94
C ILE A 124 -7.80 -10.04 14.42
N ALA A 125 -8.80 -9.53 13.70
CA ALA A 125 -8.69 -9.29 12.27
C ALA A 125 -7.85 -8.04 11.99
N TYR A 126 -6.90 -8.13 11.05
CA TYR A 126 -6.15 -6.96 10.57
C TYR A 126 -6.43 -6.66 9.10
N GLU A 127 -6.34 -5.38 8.75
CA GLU A 127 -6.41 -4.87 7.39
C GLU A 127 -5.32 -3.81 7.21
N LEU A 128 -4.28 -4.16 6.44
CA LEU A 128 -3.24 -3.24 5.99
C LEU A 128 -3.64 -2.70 4.62
N ASN A 129 -3.65 -1.38 4.47
CA ASN A 129 -3.77 -0.71 3.19
C ASN A 129 -2.55 0.17 2.95
N ALA A 130 -1.89 -0.01 1.81
CA ALA A 130 -0.77 0.81 1.38
C ALA A 130 -1.03 1.38 -0.02
N LYS A 131 -0.73 2.66 -0.18
CA LYS A 131 -0.73 3.38 -1.45
C LYS A 131 0.72 3.68 -1.81
N LEU A 132 1.20 3.08 -2.88
CA LEU A 132 2.56 3.25 -3.39
C LEU A 132 2.56 4.33 -4.49
N ASP A 133 3.38 5.36 -4.31
CA ASP A 133 3.60 6.40 -5.31
C ASP A 133 4.85 6.07 -6.12
N LEU A 134 4.69 5.86 -7.43
CA LEU A 134 5.78 5.57 -8.36
C LEU A 134 6.39 6.84 -8.96
N GLY A 135 5.82 8.00 -8.67
CA GLY A 135 6.21 9.28 -9.24
C GLY A 135 5.90 9.46 -10.73
N GLY A 136 6.05 10.70 -11.20
CA GLY A 136 5.77 11.06 -12.59
C GLY A 136 4.30 10.94 -12.96
N LEU A 137 4.02 10.47 -14.19
CA LEU A 137 2.66 10.27 -14.71
C LEU A 137 2.11 8.85 -14.47
N ARG A 138 2.80 8.04 -13.66
CA ARG A 138 2.38 6.68 -13.36
C ARG A 138 1.25 6.69 -12.32
N PRO A 139 0.21 5.85 -12.48
CA PRO A 139 -0.84 5.75 -11.48
C PRO A 139 -0.29 5.16 -10.18
N ASN A 140 -0.82 5.62 -9.04
CA ASN A 140 -0.51 5.03 -7.75
C ASN A 140 -1.01 3.58 -7.69
N ILE A 141 -0.21 2.72 -7.06
CA ILE A 141 -0.58 1.33 -6.81
C ILE A 141 -1.21 1.24 -5.42
N HIS A 142 -2.34 0.57 -5.31
CA HIS A 142 -2.99 0.27 -4.04
C HIS A 142 -2.81 -1.21 -3.74
N VAL A 143 -2.23 -1.48 -2.58
CA VAL A 143 -2.01 -2.83 -2.07
C VAL A 143 -2.77 -2.97 -0.76
N GLY A 144 -3.49 -4.07 -0.60
CA GLY A 144 -4.21 -4.40 0.62
C GLY A 144 -3.91 -5.82 1.05
N GLU A 145 -3.63 -5.99 2.32
CA GLU A 145 -3.48 -7.28 2.97
C GLU A 145 -4.47 -7.39 4.13
N LYS A 146 -5.09 -8.56 4.26
CA LYS A 146 -6.03 -8.87 5.35
C LYS A 146 -5.70 -10.23 5.93
N GLY A 147 -5.84 -10.36 7.22
CA GLY A 147 -5.61 -11.62 7.91
C GLY A 147 -6.09 -11.55 9.34
N GLU A 148 -5.69 -12.54 10.11
CA GLU A 148 -6.04 -12.70 11.52
C GLU A 148 -4.77 -12.92 12.34
N ILE A 149 -4.74 -12.35 13.54
CA ILE A 149 -3.66 -12.51 14.51
C ILE A 149 -4.24 -13.20 15.73
N SER A 150 -3.62 -14.32 16.14
CA SER A 150 -3.95 -14.98 17.40
C SER A 150 -3.13 -14.38 18.55
N LEU A 151 -3.79 -13.93 19.61
CA LEU A 151 -3.14 -13.38 20.81
C LEU A 151 -2.49 -14.48 21.69
N SER A 152 -2.96 -15.71 21.57
CA SER A 152 -2.48 -16.83 22.39
C SER A 152 -1.10 -17.37 21.97
N GLU A 153 -0.64 -17.12 20.76
CA GLU A 153 0.65 -17.63 20.28
C GLU A 153 1.87 -16.74 20.64
N GLN A 154 1.66 -15.52 21.12
CA GLN A 154 2.76 -14.59 21.42
C GLN A 154 3.29 -14.67 22.87
N THR A 155 2.80 -15.61 23.69
CA THR A 155 3.19 -15.74 25.11
C THR A 155 4.18 -16.91 25.34
N ARG A 156 4.92 -17.34 24.30
CA ARG A 156 5.91 -18.41 24.44
C ARG A 156 7.32 -17.94 24.15
#